data_cedd543d91dd006025910b8a086fec83
#
_entry.id   cedd543d91dd006025910b8a086fec83
#
_cell.length_a   1.000
_cell.length_b   1.000
_cell.length_c   1.000
_cell.angle_alpha   90.00
_cell.angle_beta   90.00
_cell.angle_gamma   90.00
#
_symmetry.space_group_name_H-M   'P 1'
#
loop_
_entity.id
_entity.type
_entity.pdbx_description
1 polymer ?
#
loop_
_entity_poly.entity_id
_entity_poly.type
_entity_poly.pdbx_seq_one_letter_code
_entity_poly.pdbx_strand_id
1 'polypeptide(L)'
;MATKDLQHVFIVGSKGIPGNYGGYETFVDRLTEYHQSVTGIRYHVACAVDKMPAQHMFEYNGADCFRIHWRPLGAARAIFYDLDALDWCLAYIRDHAIKHPIVYVLACRIGPWAGKYARAIHKLGGKLCVNPDGHEWMRAKWPAPVRRYWKVSESGMVKHADLLVCDSKNIEKYIQTEYARFKPATTFIAYGAETRPSKLADDDPKFTGWLGEKGLKPKGYYLVVGRFVPENNYETMIREFMASDSKRDFALITKVDDKFLAELKAKTGFDKDPRIKFVGTVYDKELLAKIREQAYGYFHGHEVGGTNPSLLEALGCTDLNLLLKVGFNEEVAEDSALYWTKEPGNLAALIERADAMTPEQIAELGRCAKARIASAYSWQHIANEYARLFLEGPQAVKGEVAE
;
A
#
# COMPACT_ATOMS: atom_id res chain seq x y z
N MET A 1 15.51 31.86 21.27
CA MET A 1 14.41 30.97 20.84
C MET A 1 14.64 29.63 21.53
N ALA A 2 13.71 29.17 22.38
CA ALA A 2 13.84 27.86 22.98
C ALA A 2 13.82 26.83 21.84
N THR A 3 14.83 25.98 21.76
CA THR A 3 14.85 24.82 20.87
C THR A 3 13.67 23.95 21.27
N LYS A 4 12.61 23.97 20.44
CA LYS A 4 11.48 23.05 20.62
C LYS A 4 12.10 21.63 20.63
N ASP A 5 11.89 20.85 21.68
CA ASP A 5 12.41 19.49 21.76
C ASP A 5 11.91 18.73 20.52
N LEU A 6 12.81 18.06 19.78
CA LEU A 6 12.45 17.28 18.59
C LEU A 6 11.50 16.14 18.96
N GLN A 7 10.44 15.95 18.20
CA GLN A 7 9.63 14.76 18.30
C GLN A 7 10.34 13.58 17.64
N HIS A 8 10.80 12.64 18.42
CA HIS A 8 11.43 11.42 17.92
C HIS A 8 10.39 10.37 17.58
N VAL A 9 10.44 9.87 16.33
CA VAL A 9 9.52 8.84 15.80
C VAL A 9 10.35 7.63 15.35
N PHE A 10 10.16 6.50 16.03
CA PHE A 10 10.83 5.24 15.74
C PHE A 10 9.92 4.36 14.87
N ILE A 11 10.33 4.03 13.64
CA ILE A 11 9.54 3.23 12.71
C ILE A 11 10.10 1.81 12.63
N VAL A 12 9.24 0.84 12.95
CA VAL A 12 9.54 -0.60 12.95
C VAL A 12 8.51 -1.34 12.10
N GLY A 13 8.89 -2.44 11.45
CA GLY A 13 7.96 -3.29 10.69
C GLY A 13 8.03 -3.14 9.17
N SER A 14 8.82 -2.20 8.65
CA SER A 14 9.26 -2.19 7.25
C SER A 14 10.63 -2.87 7.12
N LYS A 15 11.04 -3.20 5.89
CA LYS A 15 12.43 -3.66 5.64
C LYS A 15 13.43 -2.51 5.65
N GLY A 16 12.96 -1.27 5.78
CA GLY A 16 13.76 -0.06 5.84
C GLY A 16 13.78 0.74 4.54
N ILE A 17 14.58 1.81 4.57
CA ILE A 17 14.80 2.75 3.47
C ILE A 17 16.30 2.80 3.12
N PRO A 18 16.67 3.12 1.83
CA PRO A 18 15.78 3.42 0.69
C PRO A 18 14.86 2.26 0.31
N GLY A 19 13.63 2.57 -0.04
CA GLY A 19 12.59 1.60 -0.37
C GLY A 19 12.72 1.10 -1.82
N ASN A 20 13.15 -0.15 -2.01
CA ASN A 20 13.25 -0.75 -3.34
C ASN A 20 11.95 -1.39 -3.82
N TYR A 21 11.17 -1.99 -2.90
CA TYR A 21 9.92 -2.68 -3.20
C TYR A 21 9.11 -2.98 -1.93
N GLY A 22 7.82 -2.69 -1.95
CA GLY A 22 6.87 -2.98 -0.86
C GLY A 22 6.08 -1.74 -0.45
N GLY A 23 4.85 -1.95 0.03
CA GLY A 23 3.97 -0.85 0.45
C GLY A 23 4.55 -0.05 1.61
N TYR A 24 4.99 -0.74 2.67
CA TYR A 24 5.57 -0.08 3.84
C TYR A 24 6.91 0.59 3.55
N GLU A 25 7.77 -0.03 2.74
CA GLU A 25 9.06 0.55 2.36
C GLU A 25 8.83 1.85 1.56
N THR A 26 7.92 1.83 0.58
CA THR A 26 7.55 3.02 -0.19
C THR A 26 6.94 4.09 0.70
N PHE A 27 6.05 3.71 1.64
CA PHE A 27 5.45 4.63 2.58
C PHE A 27 6.50 5.34 3.45
N VAL A 28 7.40 4.59 4.08
CA VAL A 28 8.43 5.18 4.97
C VAL A 28 9.41 6.04 4.18
N ASP A 29 9.80 5.60 2.97
CA ASP A 29 10.70 6.34 2.08
C ASP A 29 10.09 7.70 1.69
N ARG A 30 8.83 7.70 1.23
CA ARG A 30 8.13 8.93 0.88
C ARG A 30 7.84 9.83 2.09
N LEU A 31 7.41 9.26 3.20
CA LEU A 31 7.16 10.03 4.42
C LEU A 31 8.42 10.77 4.87
N THR A 32 9.56 10.09 4.92
CA THR A 32 10.83 10.71 5.30
C THR A 32 11.33 11.71 4.26
N GLU A 33 11.15 11.46 2.97
CA GLU A 33 11.48 12.39 1.89
C GLU A 33 10.69 13.71 2.02
N TYR A 34 9.37 13.65 2.18
CA TYR A 34 8.53 14.84 2.32
C TYR A 34 8.77 15.58 3.64
N HIS A 35 9.20 14.88 4.68
CA HIS A 35 9.48 15.48 5.98
C HIS A 35 10.90 16.05 6.14
N GLN A 36 11.77 15.97 5.12
CA GLN A 36 13.09 16.62 5.20
C GLN A 36 13.00 18.12 5.48
N SER A 37 11.94 18.79 4.98
CA SER A 37 11.67 20.21 5.21
C SER A 37 10.82 20.48 6.46
N VAL A 38 10.27 19.47 7.11
CA VAL A 38 9.45 19.61 8.33
C VAL A 38 10.35 19.71 9.54
N THR A 39 10.37 20.89 10.17
CA THR A 39 11.10 21.09 11.43
C THR A 39 10.35 20.47 12.61
N GLY A 40 11.07 19.85 13.53
CA GLY A 40 10.52 19.35 14.79
C GLY A 40 10.30 17.85 14.84
N ILE A 41 10.52 17.10 13.74
CA ILE A 41 10.46 15.63 13.73
C ILE A 41 11.84 15.05 13.42
N ARG A 42 12.27 14.02 14.16
CA ARG A 42 13.43 13.19 13.85
C ARG A 42 12.99 11.73 13.75
N TYR A 43 13.19 11.12 12.59
CA TYR A 43 12.88 9.73 12.36
C TYR A 43 14.06 8.82 12.69
N HIS A 44 13.73 7.63 13.24
CA HIS A 44 14.64 6.51 13.45
C HIS A 44 14.04 5.29 12.78
N VAL A 45 14.65 4.78 11.71
CA VAL A 45 14.06 3.75 10.86
C VAL A 45 14.83 2.44 10.95
N ALA A 46 14.14 1.37 11.33
CA ALA A 46 14.70 0.02 11.32
C ALA A 46 14.90 -0.47 9.88
N CYS A 47 16.10 -0.95 9.57
CA CYS A 47 16.48 -1.44 8.24
C CYS A 47 17.01 -2.87 8.33
N ALA A 48 16.34 -3.79 7.65
CA ALA A 48 16.69 -5.20 7.63
C ALA A 48 17.93 -5.47 6.77
N VAL A 49 18.84 -6.28 7.26
CA VAL A 49 20.04 -6.71 6.53
C VAL A 49 20.28 -8.21 6.69
N ASP A 50 20.72 -8.86 5.62
CA ASP A 50 21.08 -10.29 5.65
C ASP A 50 22.43 -10.53 6.36
N LYS A 51 23.34 -9.56 6.25
CA LYS A 51 24.65 -9.55 6.94
C LYS A 51 24.85 -8.20 7.58
N MET A 52 25.23 -8.20 8.86
CA MET A 52 25.51 -6.95 9.58
C MET A 52 26.81 -6.32 9.03
N PRO A 53 26.74 -5.11 8.48
CA PRO A 53 27.94 -4.38 8.07
C PRO A 53 28.63 -3.74 9.28
N ALA A 54 29.89 -3.28 9.10
CA ALA A 54 30.65 -2.59 10.14
C ALA A 54 29.93 -1.31 10.63
N GLN A 55 29.27 -0.58 9.72
CA GLN A 55 28.47 0.59 10.07
C GLN A 55 27.04 0.16 10.42
N HIS A 56 26.66 0.26 11.67
CA HIS A 56 25.33 -0.12 12.17
C HIS A 56 24.26 0.92 11.87
N MET A 57 24.62 2.20 11.74
CA MET A 57 23.71 3.30 11.46
C MET A 57 24.15 4.07 10.21
N PHE A 58 23.18 4.68 9.51
CA PHE A 58 23.40 5.60 8.40
C PHE A 58 22.28 6.62 8.35
N GLU A 59 22.49 7.72 7.64
CA GLU A 59 21.45 8.73 7.41
C GLU A 59 20.87 8.60 5.99
N TYR A 60 19.55 8.71 5.86
CA TYR A 60 18.85 8.74 4.59
C TYR A 60 17.56 9.57 4.73
N ASN A 61 17.30 10.48 3.79
CA ASN A 61 16.19 11.44 3.86
C ASN A 61 16.08 12.18 5.21
N GLY A 62 17.22 12.51 5.84
CA GLY A 62 17.25 13.14 7.16
C GLY A 62 16.82 12.22 8.33
N ALA A 63 16.59 10.94 8.08
CA ALA A 63 16.28 9.94 9.10
C ALA A 63 17.54 9.19 9.55
N ASP A 64 17.63 8.87 10.85
CA ASP A 64 18.62 7.94 11.42
C ASP A 64 18.17 6.51 11.14
N CYS A 65 18.81 5.84 10.21
CA CYS A 65 18.53 4.46 9.87
C CYS A 65 19.44 3.53 10.65
N PHE A 66 18.87 2.53 11.33
CA PHE A 66 19.63 1.53 12.08
C PHE A 66 19.38 0.12 11.51
N ARG A 67 20.46 -0.68 11.42
CA ARG A 67 20.44 -2.00 10.79
C ARG A 67 20.15 -3.10 11.79
N ILE A 68 19.21 -3.97 11.43
CA ILE A 68 18.82 -5.16 12.21
C ILE A 68 19.02 -6.39 11.33
N HIS A 69 19.77 -7.36 11.85
CA HIS A 69 20.03 -8.60 11.13
C HIS A 69 18.80 -9.50 11.06
N TRP A 70 18.46 -9.99 9.86
CA TRP A 70 17.47 -11.04 9.67
C TRP A 70 17.94 -12.36 10.30
N ARG A 71 17.16 -12.89 11.24
CA ARG A 71 17.40 -14.26 11.72
C ARG A 71 16.95 -15.26 10.65
N PRO A 72 17.69 -16.37 10.41
CA PRO A 72 17.33 -17.39 9.40
C PRO A 72 16.19 -18.31 9.89
N LEU A 73 15.04 -17.73 10.22
CA LEU A 73 13.89 -18.41 10.84
C LEU A 73 12.68 -18.53 9.88
N GLY A 74 12.92 -18.63 8.57
CA GLY A 74 11.87 -18.78 7.56
C GLY A 74 10.80 -17.69 7.67
N ALA A 75 9.53 -18.09 7.72
CA ALA A 75 8.41 -17.14 7.80
C ALA A 75 8.37 -16.35 9.12
N ALA A 76 8.92 -16.86 10.21
CA ALA A 76 8.95 -16.19 11.51
C ALA A 76 10.01 -15.06 11.58
N ARG A 77 10.92 -14.98 10.60
CA ARG A 77 12.00 -13.98 10.61
C ARG A 77 11.51 -12.53 10.79
N ALA A 78 10.32 -12.20 10.23
CA ALA A 78 9.76 -10.86 10.33
C ALA A 78 9.33 -10.52 11.77
N ILE A 79 8.82 -11.51 12.51
CA ILE A 79 8.44 -11.35 13.92
C ILE A 79 9.69 -11.02 14.77
N PHE A 80 10.73 -11.83 14.61
CA PHE A 80 11.98 -11.63 15.39
C PHE A 80 12.70 -10.34 14.99
N TYR A 81 12.64 -9.96 13.71
CA TYR A 81 13.15 -8.66 13.26
C TYR A 81 12.47 -7.49 13.97
N ASP A 82 11.13 -7.51 14.04
CA ASP A 82 10.38 -6.45 14.73
C ASP A 82 10.72 -6.42 16.23
N LEU A 83 10.87 -7.58 16.88
CA LEU A 83 11.25 -7.67 18.29
C LEU A 83 12.67 -7.12 18.54
N ASP A 84 13.65 -7.52 17.71
CA ASP A 84 15.04 -7.05 17.83
C ASP A 84 15.11 -5.53 17.56
N ALA A 85 14.33 -5.02 16.60
CA ALA A 85 14.24 -3.59 16.33
C ALA A 85 13.64 -2.82 17.51
N LEU A 86 12.60 -3.35 18.16
CA LEU A 86 12.01 -2.73 19.34
C LEU A 86 12.96 -2.75 20.54
N ASP A 87 13.71 -3.84 20.77
CA ASP A 87 14.71 -3.90 21.82
C ASP A 87 15.82 -2.85 21.59
N TRP A 88 16.24 -2.66 20.32
CA TRP A 88 17.16 -1.59 19.95
C TRP A 88 16.57 -0.19 20.23
N CYS A 89 15.31 0.05 19.81
CA CYS A 89 14.65 1.33 20.05
C CYS A 89 14.59 1.66 21.56
N LEU A 90 14.21 0.71 22.40
CA LEU A 90 14.13 0.91 23.86
C LEU A 90 15.49 1.24 24.47
N ALA A 91 16.56 0.57 24.02
CA ALA A 91 17.92 0.87 24.44
C ALA A 91 18.33 2.28 24.01
N TYR A 92 18.15 2.61 22.75
CA TYR A 92 18.50 3.92 22.19
C TYR A 92 17.76 5.07 22.89
N ILE A 93 16.45 4.94 23.08
CA ILE A 93 15.61 5.95 23.79
C ILE A 93 16.15 6.20 25.20
N ARG A 94 16.45 5.13 25.93
CA ARG A 94 16.99 5.23 27.29
C ARG A 94 18.38 5.87 27.31
N ASP A 95 19.28 5.39 26.46
CA ASP A 95 20.70 5.77 26.48
C ASP A 95 20.90 7.24 26.02
N HIS A 96 19.96 7.77 25.21
CA HIS A 96 19.94 9.18 24.76
C HIS A 96 18.94 10.05 25.53
N ALA A 97 18.30 9.52 26.59
CA ALA A 97 17.33 10.23 27.43
C ALA A 97 16.22 10.94 26.61
N ILE A 98 15.75 10.30 25.52
CA ILE A 98 14.75 10.85 24.62
C ILE A 98 13.41 10.96 25.37
N LYS A 99 12.81 12.15 25.35
CA LYS A 99 11.53 12.41 25.99
C LYS A 99 10.37 12.22 25.01
N HIS A 100 9.27 11.64 25.50
CA HIS A 100 8.01 11.46 24.76
C HIS A 100 8.16 10.83 23.36
N PRO A 101 8.99 9.75 23.21
CA PRO A 101 9.17 9.13 21.90
C PRO A 101 7.86 8.50 21.40
N ILE A 102 7.65 8.51 20.07
CA ILE A 102 6.61 7.73 19.42
C ILE A 102 7.30 6.50 18.80
N VAL A 103 6.83 5.30 19.15
CA VAL A 103 7.23 4.06 18.49
C VAL A 103 6.09 3.64 17.58
N TYR A 104 6.32 3.70 16.28
CA TYR A 104 5.33 3.40 15.25
C TYR A 104 5.62 2.05 14.60
N VAL A 105 4.76 1.06 14.87
CA VAL A 105 4.92 -0.32 14.38
C VAL A 105 4.00 -0.55 13.19
N LEU A 106 4.57 -0.99 12.08
CA LEU A 106 3.87 -1.30 10.85
C LEU A 106 3.52 -2.79 10.79
N ALA A 107 2.23 -3.11 10.72
CA ALA A 107 1.60 -4.42 10.81
C ALA A 107 1.55 -5.05 12.21
N CYS A 108 0.59 -5.95 12.38
CA CYS A 108 0.27 -6.59 13.66
C CYS A 108 1.02 -7.92 13.87
N ARG A 109 2.37 -7.96 13.71
CA ARG A 109 3.13 -9.23 13.78
C ARG A 109 3.46 -9.70 15.18
N ILE A 110 3.55 -8.79 16.15
CA ILE A 110 4.14 -9.05 17.48
C ILE A 110 3.12 -9.03 18.62
N GLY A 111 1.84 -9.26 18.33
CA GLY A 111 0.75 -9.18 19.30
C GLY A 111 0.98 -9.93 20.63
N PRO A 112 1.53 -11.16 20.64
CA PRO A 112 1.85 -11.87 21.89
C PRO A 112 2.80 -11.09 22.80
N TRP A 113 3.63 -10.23 22.27
CA TRP A 113 4.60 -9.42 23.02
C TRP A 113 4.18 -7.95 23.17
N ALA A 114 3.11 -7.51 22.48
CA ALA A 114 2.70 -6.10 22.44
C ALA A 114 2.55 -5.46 23.83
N GLY A 115 1.96 -6.18 24.79
CA GLY A 115 1.82 -5.69 26.16
C GLY A 115 3.14 -5.52 26.93
N LYS A 116 4.18 -6.31 26.62
CA LYS A 116 5.52 -6.11 27.18
C LYS A 116 6.13 -4.82 26.66
N TYR A 117 6.09 -4.64 25.32
CA TYR A 117 6.71 -3.46 24.70
C TYR A 117 5.94 -2.18 25.00
N ALA A 118 4.60 -2.18 24.99
CA ALA A 118 3.79 -1.03 25.40
C ALA A 118 4.19 -0.53 26.80
N ARG A 119 4.26 -1.45 27.80
CA ARG A 119 4.69 -1.07 29.15
C ARG A 119 6.12 -0.53 29.21
N ALA A 120 7.03 -1.07 28.41
CA ALA A 120 8.42 -0.59 28.35
C ALA A 120 8.50 0.81 27.72
N ILE A 121 7.77 1.07 26.66
CA ILE A 121 7.67 2.37 25.99
C ILE A 121 7.06 3.40 26.96
N HIS A 122 5.96 3.05 27.66
CA HIS A 122 5.32 3.93 28.63
C HIS A 122 6.25 4.30 29.79
N LYS A 123 7.08 3.36 30.28
CA LYS A 123 8.08 3.67 31.32
C LYS A 123 9.11 4.70 30.88
N LEU A 124 9.35 4.84 29.57
CA LEU A 124 10.21 5.85 28.97
C LEU A 124 9.45 7.13 28.58
N GLY A 125 8.14 7.25 28.96
CA GLY A 125 7.30 8.41 28.64
C GLY A 125 6.82 8.44 27.20
N GLY A 126 6.99 7.35 26.43
CA GLY A 126 6.61 7.26 25.03
C GLY A 126 5.20 6.74 24.77
N LYS A 127 4.84 6.66 23.48
CA LYS A 127 3.57 6.11 22.98
C LYS A 127 3.84 5.02 21.93
N LEU A 128 3.01 3.97 21.94
CA LEU A 128 2.98 2.93 20.93
C LEU A 128 1.87 3.22 19.91
N CYS A 129 2.24 3.63 18.71
CA CYS A 129 1.34 3.74 17.57
C CYS A 129 1.48 2.50 16.68
N VAL A 130 0.39 2.04 16.08
CA VAL A 130 0.37 0.83 15.25
C VAL A 130 -0.41 1.09 13.97
N ASN A 131 0.15 0.73 12.81
CA ASN A 131 -0.63 0.55 11.59
C ASN A 131 -1.13 -0.91 11.58
N PRO A 132 -2.44 -1.17 11.64
CA PRO A 132 -2.96 -2.54 11.78
C PRO A 132 -2.84 -3.36 10.48
N ASP A 133 -2.44 -2.74 9.34
CA ASP A 133 -2.54 -3.34 8.00
C ASP A 133 -4.01 -3.71 7.66
N GLY A 134 -4.23 -4.51 6.65
CA GLY A 134 -5.57 -4.92 6.22
C GLY A 134 -5.77 -6.43 6.26
N HIS A 135 -6.42 -6.98 7.29
CA HIS A 135 -6.89 -8.37 7.35
C HIS A 135 -5.86 -9.43 6.93
N GLU A 136 -4.58 -9.32 7.35
CA GLU A 136 -3.52 -10.24 6.92
C GLU A 136 -3.88 -11.72 7.19
N TRP A 137 -4.71 -11.97 8.22
CA TRP A 137 -5.22 -13.30 8.55
C TRP A 137 -6.22 -13.86 7.53
N MET A 138 -6.79 -13.04 6.64
CA MET A 138 -7.67 -13.49 5.55
C MET A 138 -6.91 -13.93 4.30
N ARG A 139 -5.62 -13.58 4.17
CA ARG A 139 -4.85 -13.85 2.95
C ARG A 139 -4.71 -15.34 2.68
N ALA A 140 -5.06 -15.75 1.46
CA ALA A 140 -5.05 -17.16 1.02
C ALA A 140 -3.66 -17.81 1.05
N LYS A 141 -2.59 -17.02 0.94
CA LYS A 141 -1.20 -17.50 1.01
C LYS A 141 -0.83 -18.17 2.34
N TRP A 142 -1.60 -17.89 3.42
CA TRP A 142 -1.30 -18.42 4.74
C TRP A 142 -2.10 -19.69 5.07
N PRO A 143 -1.44 -20.76 5.57
CA PRO A 143 -2.15 -21.93 6.09
C PRO A 143 -2.93 -21.57 7.38
N ALA A 144 -3.93 -22.36 7.71
CA ALA A 144 -4.85 -22.09 8.82
C ALA A 144 -4.17 -21.77 10.18
N PRO A 145 -3.10 -22.46 10.63
CA PRO A 145 -2.42 -22.11 11.88
C PRO A 145 -1.79 -20.71 11.84
N VAL A 146 -1.22 -20.31 10.69
CA VAL A 146 -0.61 -18.99 10.52
C VAL A 146 -1.69 -17.91 10.49
N ARG A 147 -2.82 -18.15 9.82
CA ARG A 147 -3.96 -17.21 9.84
C ARG A 147 -4.50 -17.02 11.27
N ARG A 148 -4.58 -18.11 12.06
CA ARG A 148 -4.97 -18.01 13.47
C ARG A 148 -3.96 -17.19 14.28
N TYR A 149 -2.67 -17.38 14.05
CA TYR A 149 -1.62 -16.55 14.66
C TYR A 149 -1.82 -15.06 14.35
N TRP A 150 -2.04 -14.72 13.08
CA TRP A 150 -2.27 -13.33 12.67
C TRP A 150 -3.48 -12.72 13.37
N LYS A 151 -4.61 -13.45 13.48
CA LYS A 151 -5.82 -12.95 14.17
C LYS A 151 -5.57 -12.70 15.65
N VAL A 152 -4.87 -13.62 16.32
CA VAL A 152 -4.49 -13.45 17.73
C VAL A 152 -3.51 -12.30 17.91
N SER A 153 -2.55 -12.19 17.01
CA SER A 153 -1.55 -11.12 17.03
C SER A 153 -2.17 -9.75 16.81
N GLU A 154 -3.09 -9.63 15.84
CA GLU A 154 -3.86 -8.41 15.61
C GLU A 154 -4.60 -7.99 16.90
N SER A 155 -5.31 -8.92 17.53
CA SER A 155 -6.01 -8.66 18.80
C SER A 155 -5.07 -8.16 19.91
N GLY A 156 -3.86 -8.72 20.01
CA GLY A 156 -2.83 -8.30 20.98
C GLY A 156 -2.31 -6.89 20.70
N MET A 157 -2.05 -6.58 19.42
CA MET A 157 -1.59 -5.24 19.03
C MET A 157 -2.67 -4.19 19.28
N VAL A 158 -3.90 -4.45 18.84
CA VAL A 158 -5.05 -3.54 19.05
C VAL A 158 -5.30 -3.27 20.54
N LYS A 159 -5.20 -4.31 21.38
CA LYS A 159 -5.40 -4.18 22.84
C LYS A 159 -4.40 -3.25 23.50
N HIS A 160 -3.16 -3.19 23.01
CA HIS A 160 -2.04 -2.56 23.71
C HIS A 160 -1.50 -1.30 23.01
N ALA A 161 -1.97 -0.99 21.79
CA ALA A 161 -1.64 0.27 21.13
C ALA A 161 -2.28 1.47 21.82
N ASP A 162 -1.54 2.58 21.89
CA ASP A 162 -2.08 3.87 22.32
C ASP A 162 -2.89 4.53 21.22
N LEU A 163 -2.52 4.25 19.95
CA LEU A 163 -3.23 4.73 18.78
C LEU A 163 -3.04 3.75 17.61
N LEU A 164 -4.14 3.45 16.92
CA LEU A 164 -4.12 2.72 15.66
C LEU A 164 -4.30 3.72 14.50
N VAL A 165 -3.29 3.79 13.63
CA VAL A 165 -3.31 4.63 12.42
C VAL A 165 -3.72 3.73 11.26
N CYS A 166 -5.00 3.76 10.93
CA CYS A 166 -5.59 2.92 9.88
C CYS A 166 -5.40 3.58 8.51
N ASP A 167 -5.06 2.80 7.50
CA ASP A 167 -4.85 3.27 6.13
C ASP A 167 -6.13 3.31 5.29
N SER A 168 -7.27 2.88 5.85
CA SER A 168 -8.60 2.90 5.25
C SER A 168 -9.65 3.12 6.33
N LYS A 169 -10.71 3.86 6.01
CA LYS A 169 -11.88 4.04 6.89
C LYS A 169 -12.59 2.70 7.13
N ASN A 170 -12.57 1.81 6.14
CA ASN A 170 -13.09 0.45 6.30
C ASN A 170 -12.30 -0.36 7.33
N ILE A 171 -10.97 -0.25 7.35
CA ILE A 171 -10.11 -0.86 8.37
C ILE A 171 -10.35 -0.21 9.74
N GLU A 172 -10.47 1.11 9.80
CA GLU A 172 -10.80 1.81 11.04
C GLU A 172 -12.12 1.32 11.62
N LYS A 173 -13.19 1.26 10.81
CA LYS A 173 -14.50 0.74 11.19
C LYS A 173 -14.43 -0.72 11.65
N TYR A 174 -13.68 -1.56 10.93
CA TYR A 174 -13.44 -2.95 11.32
C TYR A 174 -12.79 -3.04 12.71
N ILE A 175 -11.70 -2.30 12.94
CA ILE A 175 -11.00 -2.29 14.24
C ILE A 175 -11.93 -1.81 15.37
N GLN A 176 -12.67 -0.75 15.15
CA GLN A 176 -13.62 -0.21 16.14
C GLN A 176 -14.75 -1.20 16.47
N THR A 177 -15.23 -1.96 15.48
CA THR A 177 -16.33 -2.90 15.64
C THR A 177 -15.86 -4.23 16.21
N GLU A 178 -14.88 -4.87 15.59
CA GLU A 178 -14.38 -6.20 15.96
C GLU A 178 -13.72 -6.20 17.35
N TYR A 179 -13.04 -5.11 17.68
CA TYR A 179 -12.30 -4.96 18.93
C TYR A 179 -12.91 -3.93 19.87
N ALA A 180 -14.22 -3.64 19.76
CA ALA A 180 -14.94 -2.69 20.59
C ALA A 180 -14.72 -2.88 22.10
N ARG A 181 -14.55 -4.13 22.55
CA ARG A 181 -14.23 -4.49 23.94
C ARG A 181 -12.96 -3.85 24.49
N PHE A 182 -12.01 -3.50 23.63
CA PHE A 182 -10.76 -2.85 24.04
C PHE A 182 -10.82 -1.32 23.95
N LYS A 183 -11.91 -0.77 23.39
CA LYS A 183 -12.09 0.67 23.16
C LYS A 183 -10.87 1.30 22.46
N PRO A 184 -10.45 0.74 21.29
CA PRO A 184 -9.24 1.20 20.63
C PRO A 184 -9.34 2.67 20.22
N ALA A 185 -8.30 3.46 20.49
CA ALA A 185 -8.15 4.78 19.90
C ALA A 185 -7.67 4.60 18.46
N THR A 186 -8.39 5.18 17.50
CA THR A 186 -8.10 5.07 16.07
C THR A 186 -8.04 6.42 15.39
N THR A 187 -7.32 6.50 14.30
CA THR A 187 -7.37 7.59 13.33
C THR A 187 -7.14 7.02 11.93
N PHE A 188 -7.65 7.71 10.92
CA PHE A 188 -7.48 7.35 9.52
C PHE A 188 -6.46 8.27 8.88
N ILE A 189 -5.40 7.70 8.31
CA ILE A 189 -4.46 8.36 7.39
C ILE A 189 -4.10 7.34 6.32
N ALA A 190 -4.50 7.60 5.09
CA ALA A 190 -4.26 6.70 3.95
C ALA A 190 -2.79 6.64 3.53
N TYR A 191 -2.50 5.79 2.54
CA TYR A 191 -1.26 5.88 1.78
C TYR A 191 -1.34 6.98 0.74
N GLY A 192 -0.17 7.52 0.36
CA GLY A 192 -0.07 8.52 -0.69
C GLY A 192 0.18 7.93 -2.07
N ALA A 193 -0.13 8.72 -3.09
CA ALA A 193 0.24 8.45 -4.47
C ALA A 193 0.94 9.65 -5.11
N GLU A 194 1.70 9.36 -6.16
CA GLU A 194 2.24 10.40 -7.04
C GLU A 194 1.12 10.95 -7.93
N THR A 195 0.98 12.26 -7.95
CA THR A 195 -0.10 12.93 -8.69
C THR A 195 0.38 13.66 -9.94
N ARG A 196 1.68 13.66 -10.18
CA ARG A 196 2.25 14.24 -11.39
C ARG A 196 2.22 13.25 -12.56
N PRO A 197 2.04 13.75 -13.79
CA PRO A 197 2.22 12.94 -15.01
C PRO A 197 3.64 12.37 -15.10
N SER A 198 3.79 11.30 -15.90
CA SER A 198 5.10 10.79 -16.28
C SER A 198 5.94 11.85 -16.99
N LYS A 199 7.24 11.85 -16.72
CA LYS A 199 8.19 12.72 -17.42
C LYS A 199 8.48 12.28 -18.86
N LEU A 200 8.12 11.03 -19.19
CA LEU A 200 8.32 10.52 -20.55
C LEU A 200 7.28 11.12 -21.51
N ALA A 201 7.73 11.59 -22.65
CA ALA A 201 6.85 11.99 -23.74
C ALA A 201 6.12 10.79 -24.36
N ASP A 202 5.04 11.02 -25.11
CA ASP A 202 4.27 9.94 -25.74
C ASP A 202 5.06 9.19 -26.81
N ASP A 203 6.05 9.83 -27.44
CA ASP A 203 6.96 9.31 -28.43
C ASP A 203 8.32 8.89 -27.85
N ASP A 204 8.50 8.94 -26.53
CA ASP A 204 9.75 8.54 -25.89
C ASP A 204 10.15 7.11 -26.29
N PRO A 205 11.41 6.90 -26.77
CA PRO A 205 11.88 5.58 -27.25
C PRO A 205 11.77 4.47 -26.22
N LYS A 206 11.85 4.78 -24.93
CA LYS A 206 11.69 3.82 -23.83
C LYS A 206 10.26 3.29 -23.75
N PHE A 207 9.28 4.16 -23.93
CA PHE A 207 7.88 3.80 -23.91
C PHE A 207 7.46 3.14 -25.21
N THR A 208 7.76 3.73 -26.36
CA THR A 208 7.40 3.19 -27.68
C THR A 208 8.11 1.85 -27.97
N GLY A 209 9.35 1.71 -27.52
CA GLY A 209 10.10 0.44 -27.59
C GLY A 209 9.44 -0.65 -26.74
N TRP A 210 9.01 -0.33 -25.49
CA TRP A 210 8.28 -1.26 -24.64
C TRP A 210 6.95 -1.70 -25.29
N LEU A 211 6.18 -0.76 -25.85
CA LEU A 211 4.93 -1.09 -26.57
C LEU A 211 5.19 -2.03 -27.75
N GLY A 212 6.21 -1.73 -28.56
CA GLY A 212 6.60 -2.56 -29.71
C GLY A 212 7.00 -3.98 -29.31
N GLU A 213 7.84 -4.11 -28.26
CA GLU A 213 8.24 -5.41 -27.70
C GLU A 213 7.04 -6.25 -27.22
N LYS A 214 6.04 -5.60 -26.59
CA LYS A 214 4.85 -6.27 -26.04
C LYS A 214 3.71 -6.37 -27.05
N GLY A 215 3.87 -5.84 -28.25
CA GLY A 215 2.84 -5.85 -29.30
C GLY A 215 1.58 -5.07 -28.87
N LEU A 216 1.75 -3.99 -28.12
CA LEU A 216 0.68 -3.14 -27.62
C LEU A 216 0.62 -1.82 -28.40
N LYS A 217 -0.51 -1.12 -28.33
CA LYS A 217 -0.71 0.21 -28.93
C LYS A 217 -1.24 1.19 -27.86
N PRO A 218 -0.85 2.47 -27.90
CA PRO A 218 -1.44 3.49 -27.02
C PRO A 218 -2.97 3.47 -27.08
N LYS A 219 -3.62 3.55 -25.93
CA LYS A 219 -5.10 3.46 -25.79
C LYS A 219 -5.75 2.18 -26.37
N GLY A 220 -4.92 1.17 -26.70
CA GLY A 220 -5.37 -0.10 -27.27
C GLY A 220 -5.42 -1.27 -26.28
N TYR A 221 -5.24 -1.04 -24.99
CA TYR A 221 -5.19 -2.11 -23.98
C TYR A 221 -5.83 -1.72 -22.67
N TYR A 222 -6.48 -2.69 -22.03
CA TYR A 222 -6.77 -2.69 -20.61
C TYR A 222 -5.52 -3.14 -19.85
N LEU A 223 -5.33 -2.61 -18.66
CA LEU A 223 -4.12 -2.86 -17.86
C LEU A 223 -4.50 -3.37 -16.47
N VAL A 224 -3.76 -4.32 -15.93
CA VAL A 224 -3.72 -4.62 -14.50
C VAL A 224 -2.26 -4.60 -14.02
N VAL A 225 -2.02 -4.00 -12.85
CA VAL A 225 -0.71 -3.98 -12.19
C VAL A 225 -0.86 -4.48 -10.77
N GLY A 226 -0.19 -5.58 -10.42
CA GLY A 226 -0.30 -6.10 -9.06
C GLY A 226 0.43 -7.42 -8.84
N ARG A 227 0.37 -7.92 -7.60
CA ARG A 227 0.89 -9.24 -7.27
C ARG A 227 0.02 -10.33 -7.90
N PHE A 228 0.66 -11.36 -8.42
CA PHE A 228 -0.03 -12.49 -9.05
C PHE A 228 -0.48 -13.50 -7.99
N VAL A 229 -1.60 -13.17 -7.33
CA VAL A 229 -2.18 -13.96 -6.23
C VAL A 229 -3.70 -14.10 -6.41
N PRO A 230 -4.31 -15.19 -5.92
CA PRO A 230 -5.75 -15.45 -6.12
C PRO A 230 -6.66 -14.32 -5.61
N GLU A 231 -6.34 -13.71 -4.48
CA GLU A 231 -7.12 -12.62 -3.88
C GLU A 231 -7.14 -11.31 -4.70
N ASN A 232 -6.37 -11.27 -5.79
CA ASN A 232 -6.42 -10.16 -6.76
C ASN A 232 -7.34 -10.47 -7.96
N ASN A 233 -8.06 -11.60 -7.91
CA ASN A 233 -9.12 -11.97 -8.86
C ASN A 233 -8.70 -12.05 -10.34
N TYR A 234 -7.45 -12.46 -10.61
CA TYR A 234 -6.97 -12.62 -12.00
C TYR A 234 -7.82 -13.61 -12.79
N GLU A 235 -8.29 -14.70 -12.17
CA GLU A 235 -9.15 -15.68 -12.83
C GLU A 235 -10.44 -15.04 -13.34
N THR A 236 -11.12 -14.26 -12.49
CA THR A 236 -12.35 -13.55 -12.86
C THR A 236 -12.09 -12.54 -13.97
N MET A 237 -11.08 -11.68 -13.81
CA MET A 237 -10.77 -10.65 -14.82
C MET A 237 -10.45 -11.27 -16.18
N ILE A 238 -9.69 -12.36 -16.23
CA ILE A 238 -9.35 -13.06 -17.48
C ILE A 238 -10.58 -13.71 -18.11
N ARG A 239 -11.39 -14.46 -17.33
CA ARG A 239 -12.61 -15.11 -17.85
C ARG A 239 -13.59 -14.10 -18.43
N GLU A 240 -13.84 -13.04 -17.71
CA GLU A 240 -14.80 -12.01 -18.11
C GLU A 240 -14.28 -11.20 -19.32
N PHE A 241 -12.96 -10.92 -19.36
CA PHE A 241 -12.38 -10.28 -20.53
C PHE A 241 -12.46 -11.17 -21.79
N MET A 242 -12.17 -12.47 -21.66
CA MET A 242 -12.31 -13.43 -22.77
C MET A 242 -13.77 -13.56 -23.23
N ALA A 243 -14.73 -13.42 -22.32
CA ALA A 243 -16.15 -13.47 -22.63
C ALA A 243 -16.67 -12.18 -23.31
N SER A 244 -15.97 -11.08 -23.21
CA SER A 244 -16.33 -9.81 -23.83
C SER A 244 -15.92 -9.74 -25.31
N ASP A 245 -16.65 -8.95 -26.10
CA ASP A 245 -16.35 -8.67 -27.51
C ASP A 245 -15.28 -7.58 -27.72
N SER A 246 -14.60 -7.15 -26.66
CA SER A 246 -13.55 -6.12 -26.74
C SER A 246 -12.50 -6.47 -27.80
N LYS A 247 -12.11 -5.47 -28.59
CA LYS A 247 -11.06 -5.59 -29.61
C LYS A 247 -9.68 -5.13 -29.09
N ARG A 248 -9.61 -4.75 -27.83
CA ARG A 248 -8.39 -4.32 -27.15
C ARG A 248 -7.63 -5.50 -26.57
N ASP A 249 -6.35 -5.26 -26.27
CA ASP A 249 -5.56 -6.22 -25.51
C ASP A 249 -5.81 -6.11 -24.00
N PHE A 250 -5.49 -7.16 -23.25
CA PHE A 250 -5.42 -7.12 -21.79
C PHE A 250 -3.98 -7.37 -21.35
N ALA A 251 -3.31 -6.32 -20.92
CA ALA A 251 -1.92 -6.35 -20.48
C ALA A 251 -1.83 -6.57 -18.97
N LEU A 252 -1.09 -7.60 -18.56
CA LEU A 252 -0.91 -7.96 -17.15
C LEU A 252 0.55 -7.70 -16.74
N ILE A 253 0.78 -6.63 -15.96
CA ILE A 253 2.07 -6.32 -15.35
C ILE A 253 2.14 -6.98 -13.99
N THR A 254 2.83 -8.12 -13.91
CA THR A 254 2.95 -8.91 -12.69
C THR A 254 4.21 -9.77 -12.70
N LYS A 255 4.70 -10.12 -11.50
CA LYS A 255 5.69 -11.19 -11.35
C LYS A 255 4.93 -12.51 -11.30
N VAL A 256 5.04 -13.28 -12.35
CA VAL A 256 4.34 -14.56 -12.50
C VAL A 256 4.84 -15.57 -11.47
N ASP A 257 3.92 -16.30 -10.86
CA ASP A 257 4.13 -17.54 -10.13
C ASP A 257 3.74 -18.71 -11.05
N ASP A 258 4.69 -19.60 -11.36
CA ASP A 258 4.49 -20.64 -12.35
C ASP A 258 3.36 -21.62 -12.00
N LYS A 259 3.21 -21.93 -10.70
CA LYS A 259 2.15 -22.83 -10.25
C LYS A 259 0.78 -22.20 -10.45
N PHE A 260 0.60 -20.99 -9.99
CA PHE A 260 -0.67 -20.27 -10.14
C PHE A 260 -0.98 -19.99 -11.61
N LEU A 261 0.05 -19.70 -12.44
CA LEU A 261 -0.12 -19.54 -13.90
C LEU A 261 -0.63 -20.81 -14.56
N ALA A 262 -0.05 -21.97 -14.21
CA ALA A 262 -0.49 -23.27 -14.74
C ALA A 262 -1.92 -23.60 -14.32
N GLU A 263 -2.29 -23.35 -13.05
CA GLU A 263 -3.66 -23.49 -12.55
C GLU A 263 -4.62 -22.57 -13.30
N LEU A 264 -4.26 -21.31 -13.50
CA LEU A 264 -5.07 -20.32 -14.20
C LEU A 264 -5.27 -20.69 -15.67
N LYS A 265 -4.20 -21.15 -16.35
CA LYS A 265 -4.25 -21.63 -17.72
C LYS A 265 -5.18 -22.86 -17.85
N ALA A 266 -5.06 -23.83 -16.94
CA ALA A 266 -5.90 -25.02 -16.96
C ALA A 266 -7.39 -24.68 -16.77
N LYS A 267 -7.70 -23.69 -15.93
CA LYS A 267 -9.07 -23.27 -15.62
C LYS A 267 -9.70 -22.39 -16.70
N THR A 268 -8.93 -21.54 -17.36
CA THR A 268 -9.47 -20.51 -18.25
C THR A 268 -9.17 -20.75 -19.74
N GLY A 269 -8.07 -21.43 -20.04
CA GLY A 269 -7.57 -21.56 -21.42
C GLY A 269 -7.12 -20.24 -22.04
N PHE A 270 -6.72 -19.26 -21.22
CA PHE A 270 -6.40 -17.90 -21.67
C PHE A 270 -5.28 -17.81 -22.71
N ASP A 271 -4.42 -18.81 -22.76
CA ASP A 271 -3.32 -18.91 -23.72
C ASP A 271 -3.78 -19.08 -25.17
N LYS A 272 -5.08 -19.35 -25.37
CA LYS A 272 -5.72 -19.40 -26.70
C LYS A 272 -6.28 -18.06 -27.16
N ASP A 273 -6.34 -17.08 -26.27
CA ASP A 273 -6.81 -15.72 -26.60
C ASP A 273 -5.59 -14.79 -26.77
N PRO A 274 -5.27 -14.37 -28.01
CA PRO A 274 -4.09 -13.56 -28.29
C PRO A 274 -4.16 -12.15 -27.68
N ARG A 275 -5.34 -11.73 -27.20
CA ARG A 275 -5.53 -10.45 -26.51
C ARG A 275 -4.96 -10.45 -25.10
N ILE A 276 -4.82 -11.63 -24.45
CA ILE A 276 -4.29 -11.75 -23.08
C ILE A 276 -2.76 -11.74 -23.11
N LYS A 277 -2.13 -10.72 -22.54
CA LYS A 277 -0.69 -10.49 -22.62
C LYS A 277 -0.05 -10.35 -21.25
N PHE A 278 0.67 -11.36 -20.80
CA PHE A 278 1.55 -11.28 -19.64
C PHE A 278 2.85 -10.57 -20.05
N VAL A 279 2.96 -9.29 -19.71
CA VAL A 279 4.04 -8.42 -20.20
C VAL A 279 5.24 -8.32 -19.26
N GLY A 280 5.24 -9.09 -18.17
CA GLY A 280 6.32 -9.12 -17.18
C GLY A 280 6.18 -8.04 -16.12
N THR A 281 7.30 -7.64 -15.50
CA THR A 281 7.35 -6.60 -14.45
C THR A 281 7.99 -5.33 -14.99
N VAL A 282 7.51 -4.18 -14.52
CA VAL A 282 8.09 -2.87 -14.84
C VAL A 282 8.41 -2.17 -13.50
N TYR A 283 9.70 -1.99 -13.22
CA TYR A 283 10.17 -1.35 -11.97
C TYR A 283 10.51 0.13 -12.15
N ASP A 284 10.70 0.58 -13.39
CA ASP A 284 10.88 1.99 -13.69
C ASP A 284 9.58 2.76 -13.49
N LYS A 285 9.58 3.65 -12.50
CA LYS A 285 8.40 4.40 -12.07
C LYS A 285 7.85 5.31 -13.18
N GLU A 286 8.73 5.98 -13.94
CA GLU A 286 8.32 6.87 -15.03
C GLU A 286 7.71 6.09 -16.20
N LEU A 287 8.33 4.96 -16.57
CA LEU A 287 7.78 4.07 -17.60
C LEU A 287 6.44 3.49 -17.16
N LEU A 288 6.32 3.02 -15.91
CA LEU A 288 5.08 2.44 -15.40
C LEU A 288 3.95 3.48 -15.34
N ALA A 289 4.25 4.73 -14.96
CA ALA A 289 3.29 5.84 -15.00
C ALA A 289 2.84 6.11 -16.45
N LYS A 290 3.77 6.18 -17.42
CA LYS A 290 3.44 6.35 -18.84
C LYS A 290 2.57 5.21 -19.38
N ILE A 291 2.86 3.96 -19.01
CA ILE A 291 2.05 2.79 -19.40
C ILE A 291 0.61 2.92 -18.86
N ARG A 292 0.43 3.39 -17.62
CA ARG A 292 -0.90 3.66 -17.03
C ARG A 292 -1.61 4.80 -17.73
N GLU A 293 -0.94 5.92 -18.01
CA GLU A 293 -1.49 7.05 -18.75
C GLU A 293 -1.99 6.65 -20.14
N GLN A 294 -1.27 5.77 -20.81
CA GLN A 294 -1.58 5.33 -22.17
C GLN A 294 -2.41 4.04 -22.23
N ALA A 295 -2.82 3.48 -21.09
CA ALA A 295 -3.85 2.45 -21.07
C ALA A 295 -5.21 3.04 -21.50
N TYR A 296 -6.04 2.22 -22.16
CA TYR A 296 -7.44 2.55 -22.39
C TYR A 296 -8.23 2.55 -21.09
N GLY A 297 -8.04 1.48 -20.29
CA GLY A 297 -8.66 1.33 -18.99
C GLY A 297 -7.79 0.49 -18.06
N TYR A 298 -8.08 0.58 -16.77
CA TYR A 298 -7.37 -0.16 -15.72
C TYR A 298 -8.32 -1.07 -14.95
N PHE A 299 -7.97 -2.35 -14.82
CA PHE A 299 -8.69 -3.30 -13.98
C PHE A 299 -8.07 -3.39 -12.59
N HIS A 300 -8.91 -3.34 -11.57
CA HIS A 300 -8.49 -3.55 -10.19
C HIS A 300 -9.35 -4.62 -9.53
N GLY A 301 -8.73 -5.74 -9.20
CA GLY A 301 -9.41 -6.91 -8.64
C GLY A 301 -9.06 -7.22 -7.19
N HIS A 302 -8.37 -6.34 -6.45
CA HIS A 302 -8.00 -6.58 -5.06
C HIS A 302 -9.24 -6.64 -4.17
N GLU A 303 -9.31 -7.67 -3.31
CA GLU A 303 -10.43 -7.87 -2.38
C GLU A 303 -10.03 -8.00 -0.91
N VAL A 304 -8.73 -7.99 -0.61
CA VAL A 304 -8.21 -8.10 0.76
C VAL A 304 -7.18 -7.01 1.02
N GLY A 305 -7.41 -6.20 2.04
CA GLY A 305 -6.50 -5.14 2.46
C GLY A 305 -7.23 -3.85 2.84
N GLY A 306 -6.47 -2.77 2.91
CA GLY A 306 -6.92 -1.39 3.04
C GLY A 306 -6.69 -0.60 1.75
N THR A 307 -6.24 0.65 1.87
CA THR A 307 -5.87 1.48 0.73
C THR A 307 -4.74 0.84 -0.08
N ASN A 308 -4.98 0.58 -1.37
CA ASN A 308 -4.02 -0.08 -2.24
C ASN A 308 -3.21 0.93 -3.05
N PRO A 309 -1.87 1.00 -2.88
CA PRO A 309 -1.04 1.96 -3.63
C PRO A 309 -1.19 1.85 -5.15
N SER A 310 -1.33 0.61 -5.69
CA SER A 310 -1.50 0.44 -7.15
C SER A 310 -2.82 0.99 -7.67
N LEU A 311 -3.90 0.98 -6.84
CA LEU A 311 -5.16 1.64 -7.16
C LEU A 311 -5.01 3.16 -7.18
N LEU A 312 -4.36 3.73 -6.15
CA LEU A 312 -4.10 5.18 -6.09
C LEU A 312 -3.31 5.67 -7.30
N GLU A 313 -2.25 4.93 -7.67
CA GLU A 313 -1.43 5.25 -8.84
C GLU A 313 -2.23 5.13 -10.15
N ALA A 314 -3.12 4.14 -10.25
CA ALA A 314 -3.97 3.97 -11.43
C ALA A 314 -4.98 5.12 -11.57
N LEU A 315 -5.70 5.46 -10.50
CA LEU A 315 -6.63 6.59 -10.47
C LEU A 315 -5.93 7.93 -10.71
N GLY A 316 -4.67 8.06 -10.32
CA GLY A 316 -3.85 9.24 -10.58
C GLY A 316 -3.36 9.37 -12.02
N CYS A 317 -3.34 8.28 -12.80
CA CYS A 317 -2.76 8.24 -14.15
C CYS A 317 -3.79 7.88 -15.24
N THR A 318 -4.64 6.88 -15.01
CA THR A 318 -5.54 6.31 -16.01
C THR A 318 -6.91 6.96 -15.95
N ASP A 319 -7.49 7.27 -17.10
CA ASP A 319 -8.78 7.96 -17.17
C ASP A 319 -9.98 7.05 -16.87
N LEU A 320 -9.92 5.79 -17.30
CA LEU A 320 -11.00 4.81 -17.14
C LEU A 320 -10.56 3.70 -16.18
N ASN A 321 -11.22 3.57 -15.02
CA ASN A 321 -10.91 2.59 -14.02
C ASN A 321 -12.12 1.68 -13.75
N LEU A 322 -11.92 0.35 -13.85
CA LEU A 322 -12.93 -0.68 -13.59
C LEU A 322 -12.52 -1.47 -12.35
N LEU A 323 -13.19 -1.24 -11.24
CA LEU A 323 -12.78 -1.70 -9.91
C LEU A 323 -13.72 -2.78 -9.40
N LEU A 324 -13.16 -3.80 -8.74
CA LEU A 324 -13.95 -4.74 -7.97
C LEU A 324 -14.70 -3.97 -6.86
N LYS A 325 -16.02 -4.18 -6.80
CA LYS A 325 -16.89 -3.52 -5.83
C LYS A 325 -16.68 -4.08 -4.42
N VAL A 326 -15.75 -3.49 -3.72
CA VAL A 326 -15.46 -3.75 -2.28
C VAL A 326 -15.23 -2.43 -1.58
N GLY A 327 -15.55 -2.39 -0.28
CA GLY A 327 -15.63 -1.14 0.48
C GLY A 327 -14.41 -0.24 0.38
N PHE A 328 -13.19 -0.77 0.41
CA PHE A 328 -11.98 0.06 0.32
C PHE A 328 -11.68 0.57 -1.10
N ASN A 329 -12.12 -0.12 -2.17
CA ASN A 329 -12.03 0.40 -3.53
C ASN A 329 -13.06 1.52 -3.74
N GLU A 330 -14.29 1.33 -3.23
CA GLU A 330 -15.35 2.34 -3.28
C GLU A 330 -15.00 3.57 -2.44
N GLU A 331 -14.35 3.40 -1.27
CA GLU A 331 -13.85 4.49 -0.43
C GLU A 331 -12.86 5.39 -1.17
N VAL A 332 -11.95 4.78 -1.94
CA VAL A 332 -10.90 5.51 -2.65
C VAL A 332 -11.46 6.23 -3.85
N ALA A 333 -12.18 5.53 -4.73
CA ALA A 333 -12.55 6.04 -6.04
C ALA A 333 -13.92 6.75 -6.07
N GLU A 334 -14.79 6.49 -5.10
CA GLU A 334 -16.15 7.07 -5.06
C GLU A 334 -16.85 6.94 -6.44
N ASP A 335 -17.35 8.02 -7.01
CA ASP A 335 -18.05 8.04 -8.31
C ASP A 335 -17.10 8.23 -9.52
N SER A 336 -15.78 8.23 -9.29
CA SER A 336 -14.78 8.44 -10.34
C SER A 336 -14.32 7.18 -11.06
N ALA A 337 -14.98 6.04 -10.81
CA ALA A 337 -14.67 4.76 -11.42
C ALA A 337 -15.95 3.97 -11.74
N LEU A 338 -15.81 2.93 -12.57
CA LEU A 338 -16.85 1.95 -12.81
C LEU A 338 -16.61 0.71 -11.93
N TYR A 339 -17.70 0.10 -11.44
CA TYR A 339 -17.59 -1.02 -10.50
C TYR A 339 -18.15 -2.31 -11.06
N TRP A 340 -17.42 -3.39 -10.81
CA TRP A 340 -17.81 -4.74 -11.18
C TRP A 340 -17.87 -5.68 -9.97
N THR A 341 -18.63 -6.75 -10.10
CA THR A 341 -18.76 -7.82 -9.11
C THR A 341 -18.23 -9.14 -9.66
N LYS A 342 -18.07 -10.15 -8.80
CA LYS A 342 -17.65 -11.49 -9.23
C LYS A 342 -18.76 -12.34 -9.86
N GLU A 343 -19.96 -11.79 -10.02
CA GLU A 343 -21.05 -12.46 -10.71
C GLU A 343 -20.67 -12.68 -12.18
N PRO A 344 -20.89 -13.90 -12.71
CA PRO A 344 -20.58 -14.20 -14.11
C PRO A 344 -21.27 -13.24 -15.08
N GLY A 345 -20.52 -12.75 -16.07
CA GLY A 345 -20.96 -11.80 -17.07
C GLY A 345 -20.98 -10.33 -16.62
N ASN A 346 -20.77 -10.05 -15.33
CA ASN A 346 -20.86 -8.67 -14.83
C ASN A 346 -19.71 -7.79 -15.34
N LEU A 347 -18.45 -8.26 -15.24
CA LEU A 347 -17.32 -7.50 -15.77
C LEU A 347 -17.30 -7.52 -17.30
N ALA A 348 -17.72 -8.59 -17.97
CA ALA A 348 -17.80 -8.65 -19.42
C ALA A 348 -18.76 -7.57 -19.96
N ALA A 349 -19.97 -7.47 -19.42
CA ALA A 349 -20.94 -6.42 -19.77
C ALA A 349 -20.40 -5.01 -19.45
N LEU A 350 -19.63 -4.86 -18.35
CA LEU A 350 -19.00 -3.59 -18.01
C LEU A 350 -17.91 -3.19 -19.01
N ILE A 351 -17.13 -4.16 -19.51
CA ILE A 351 -16.12 -3.94 -20.56
C ILE A 351 -16.80 -3.47 -21.85
N GLU A 352 -17.88 -4.12 -22.27
CA GLU A 352 -18.63 -3.71 -23.47
C GLU A 352 -19.20 -2.30 -23.34
N ARG A 353 -19.77 -1.98 -22.17
CA ARG A 353 -20.22 -0.61 -21.86
C ARG A 353 -19.07 0.39 -21.89
N ALA A 354 -17.93 0.03 -21.32
CA ALA A 354 -16.73 0.87 -21.29
C ALA A 354 -16.20 1.11 -22.72
N ASP A 355 -16.18 0.07 -23.57
CA ASP A 355 -15.76 0.18 -24.98
C ASP A 355 -16.68 1.05 -25.83
N ALA A 356 -17.96 1.19 -25.43
CA ALA A 356 -18.95 2.05 -26.07
C ALA A 356 -18.97 3.50 -25.55
N MET A 357 -18.19 3.82 -24.51
CA MET A 357 -18.11 5.19 -23.95
C MET A 357 -17.45 6.15 -24.93
N THR A 358 -17.94 7.41 -24.93
CA THR A 358 -17.29 8.47 -25.70
C THR A 358 -15.99 8.92 -25.04
N PRO A 359 -15.05 9.50 -25.80
CA PRO A 359 -13.82 10.08 -25.23
C PRO A 359 -14.09 11.11 -24.11
N GLU A 360 -15.17 11.90 -24.25
CA GLU A 360 -15.54 12.93 -23.28
C GLU A 360 -16.02 12.29 -21.96
N GLN A 361 -16.78 11.20 -22.01
CA GLN A 361 -17.22 10.47 -20.82
C GLN A 361 -16.04 9.87 -20.07
N ILE A 362 -15.07 9.29 -20.81
CA ILE A 362 -13.84 8.72 -20.23
C ILE A 362 -12.99 9.83 -19.61
N ALA A 363 -12.81 10.94 -20.32
CA ALA A 363 -12.02 12.09 -19.84
C ALA A 363 -12.63 12.69 -18.56
N GLU A 364 -13.96 12.73 -18.43
CA GLU A 364 -14.63 13.24 -17.23
C GLU A 364 -14.39 12.31 -16.02
N LEU A 365 -14.50 10.99 -16.18
CA LEU A 365 -14.14 10.04 -15.12
C LEU A 365 -12.66 10.21 -14.70
N GLY A 366 -11.76 10.33 -15.68
CA GLY A 366 -10.35 10.55 -15.43
C GLY A 366 -10.06 11.86 -14.69
N ARG A 367 -10.75 12.93 -15.05
CA ARG A 367 -10.65 14.23 -14.37
C ARG A 367 -11.07 14.12 -12.90
N CYS A 368 -12.20 13.45 -12.65
CA CYS A 368 -12.70 13.23 -11.29
C CYS A 368 -11.75 12.35 -10.48
N ALA A 369 -11.25 11.25 -11.06
CA ALA A 369 -10.31 10.34 -10.39
C ALA A 369 -9.00 11.06 -10.00
N LYS A 370 -8.39 11.79 -10.93
CA LYS A 370 -7.16 12.55 -10.68
C LYS A 370 -7.36 13.65 -9.64
N ALA A 371 -8.48 14.37 -9.69
CA ALA A 371 -8.83 15.38 -8.69
C ALA A 371 -9.00 14.77 -7.29
N ARG A 372 -9.66 13.61 -7.19
CA ARG A 372 -9.84 12.87 -5.94
C ARG A 372 -8.48 12.45 -5.34
N ILE A 373 -7.58 11.87 -6.16
CA ILE A 373 -6.26 11.47 -5.70
C ILE A 373 -5.42 12.69 -5.28
N ALA A 374 -5.44 13.76 -6.05
CA ALA A 374 -4.69 14.98 -5.73
C ALA A 374 -5.12 15.60 -4.41
N SER A 375 -6.43 15.64 -4.13
CA SER A 375 -6.98 16.27 -2.92
C SER A 375 -6.82 15.42 -1.66
N ALA A 376 -7.04 14.10 -1.74
CA ALA A 376 -7.17 13.24 -0.56
C ALA A 376 -6.03 12.23 -0.39
N TYR A 377 -5.27 11.93 -1.45
CA TYR A 377 -4.27 10.86 -1.45
C TYR A 377 -2.90 11.29 -2.02
N SER A 378 -2.66 12.58 -2.26
CA SER A 378 -1.31 13.03 -2.65
C SER A 378 -0.33 12.82 -1.50
N TRP A 379 0.93 12.46 -1.82
CA TRP A 379 1.98 12.31 -0.80
C TRP A 379 2.14 13.56 0.07
N GLN A 380 1.97 14.76 -0.52
CA GLN A 380 2.04 16.02 0.24
C GLN A 380 0.92 16.09 1.30
N HIS A 381 -0.32 15.73 0.92
CA HIS A 381 -1.45 15.70 1.85
C HIS A 381 -1.19 14.68 2.97
N ILE A 382 -0.85 13.45 2.62
CA ILE A 382 -0.60 12.37 3.58
C ILE A 382 0.57 12.70 4.51
N ALA A 383 1.67 13.22 3.99
CA ALA A 383 2.80 13.64 4.82
C ALA A 383 2.39 14.75 5.82
N ASN A 384 1.61 15.74 5.37
CA ASN A 384 1.10 16.78 6.26
C ASN A 384 0.24 16.21 7.39
N GLU A 385 -0.64 15.23 7.11
CA GLU A 385 -1.45 14.57 8.14
C GLU A 385 -0.57 13.82 9.17
N TYR A 386 0.47 13.12 8.71
CA TYR A 386 1.44 12.50 9.63
C TYR A 386 2.24 13.52 10.43
N ALA A 387 2.62 14.67 9.85
CA ALA A 387 3.29 15.74 10.59
C ALA A 387 2.39 16.28 11.72
N ARG A 388 1.11 16.56 11.42
CA ARG A 388 0.11 16.97 12.41
C ARG A 388 -0.07 15.91 13.49
N LEU A 389 -0.20 14.64 13.10
CA LEU A 389 -0.32 13.53 14.05
C LEU A 389 0.84 13.49 15.04
N PHE A 390 2.07 13.56 14.53
CA PHE A 390 3.25 13.41 15.37
C PHE A 390 3.57 14.64 16.20
N LEU A 391 3.29 15.85 15.70
CA LEU A 391 3.60 17.11 16.39
C LEU A 391 2.48 17.59 17.33
N GLU A 392 1.22 17.32 16.98
CA GLU A 392 0.04 17.89 17.65
C GLU A 392 -0.85 16.82 18.28
N GLY A 393 -0.66 15.56 17.85
CA GLY A 393 -1.41 14.40 18.33
C GLY A 393 -2.68 14.09 17.53
N PRO A 394 -3.39 12.99 17.89
CA PRO A 394 -4.48 12.45 17.07
C PRO A 394 -5.69 13.36 16.92
N GLN A 395 -5.87 14.34 17.80
CA GLN A 395 -7.00 15.29 17.71
C GLN A 395 -6.82 16.24 16.51
N ALA A 396 -5.58 16.53 16.11
CA ALA A 396 -5.30 17.40 14.98
C ALA A 396 -5.64 16.76 13.61
N VAL A 397 -5.70 15.42 13.56
CA VAL A 397 -6.02 14.65 12.34
C VAL A 397 -7.51 14.34 12.22
N LYS A 398 -8.26 14.40 13.34
CA LYS A 398 -9.73 14.27 13.37
C LYS A 398 -10.40 15.57 12.91
N GLY A 399 -10.04 16.08 11.76
CA GLY A 399 -10.59 17.30 11.24
C GLY A 399 -11.21 17.11 9.87
N GLU A 400 -12.42 17.67 9.75
CA GLU A 400 -13.28 17.74 8.58
C GLU A 400 -14.05 16.45 8.25
N VAL A 401 -14.94 16.06 9.20
CA VAL A 401 -16.23 15.56 8.76
C VAL A 401 -16.90 16.79 8.11
N ALA A 402 -16.91 16.83 6.77
CA ALA A 402 -17.80 17.72 6.05
C ALA A 402 -19.23 17.39 6.53
N GLU A 403 -19.89 18.38 7.14
CA GLU A 403 -21.31 18.37 7.43
C GLU A 403 -22.14 18.19 6.15
#